data_5d13a803cdf62d5864de580bc22b5adc
#
_entry.id   5d13a803cdf62d5864de580bc22b5adc
#
_cell.length_a   1.000
_cell.length_b   1.000
_cell.length_c   1.000
_cell.angle_alpha   90.00
_cell.angle_beta   90.00
_cell.angle_gamma   90.00
#
_symmetry.space_group_name_H-M   'P 1'
#
loop_
_entity.id
_entity.type
_entity.pdbx_description
1 polymer ?
#
loop_
_entity_poly.entity_id
_entity_poly.type
_entity_poly.pdbx_seq_one_letter_code
_entity_poly.pdbx_strand_id
1 'polypeptide(L)'
;MVYYVPMGLFDRFLTNQTPLNEVDVSASIPFNAQQSLGSLFFGAQTATREQAMSVPAVARARNIICSTIASLPITTYNHFTKEYLRPTKGIMQPDPRISGSAIYSFLAEDLLFNGVAYGIVLDAYSSSDGGRIRQWTRVAPNRVSYNTNALQTEITEYFIDNLSIPTSGVGSIIVFSGLDEGVLNRAGRTIKAAQELEKAAEMYAKEPVPTMVLKSNGTNLTPERITRLLESWKASRATRSTAFLNADVELQALGFDPAKLQLNEARQYLATECARAVGIPASFLSAETTSMTYSTTIMERKALIDFSLRNIITPLEQRLSFADFVPNGVEVRWDIDDFLRGSALERAQVYEILNRIGAMSVEQIQDEEDLIR
;
A
#
# COMPACT_ATOMS: atom_id res chain seq x y z
N MET A 1 -28.25 -21.06 -67.19
CA MET A 1 -29.31 -20.92 -66.15
C MET A 1 -28.61 -20.82 -64.80
N VAL A 2 -28.35 -19.59 -64.34
CA VAL A 2 -27.63 -19.30 -63.08
C VAL A 2 -28.72 -19.04 -62.06
N TYR A 3 -28.77 -19.92 -61.03
CA TYR A 3 -29.70 -19.74 -59.92
C TYR A 3 -29.16 -18.69 -58.98
N TYR A 4 -29.92 -17.62 -58.85
CA TYR A 4 -29.72 -16.54 -57.87
C TYR A 4 -30.31 -17.02 -56.53
N VAL A 5 -29.44 -17.27 -55.53
CA VAL A 5 -29.89 -17.55 -54.17
C VAL A 5 -30.00 -16.20 -53.45
N PRO A 6 -31.15 -15.83 -52.90
CA PRO A 6 -31.27 -14.56 -52.16
C PRO A 6 -30.48 -14.66 -50.83
N MET A 7 -29.59 -13.73 -50.61
CA MET A 7 -28.87 -13.56 -49.33
C MET A 7 -29.91 -13.43 -48.19
N GLY A 8 -29.83 -14.32 -47.23
CA GLY A 8 -30.69 -14.32 -46.05
C GLY A 8 -30.48 -13.10 -45.17
N LEU A 9 -31.49 -12.77 -44.41
CA LEU A 9 -31.54 -11.63 -43.51
C LEU A 9 -30.37 -11.60 -42.47
N PHE A 10 -29.77 -12.74 -42.23
CA PHE A 10 -28.61 -12.91 -41.32
C PHE A 10 -27.28 -12.43 -41.89
N ASP A 11 -27.10 -12.39 -43.19
CA ASP A 11 -25.85 -11.90 -43.79
C ASP A 11 -25.70 -10.38 -43.68
N ARG A 12 -26.79 -9.64 -43.46
CA ARG A 12 -26.73 -8.19 -43.18
C ARG A 12 -26.22 -7.83 -41.80
N PHE A 13 -26.25 -8.78 -40.85
CA PHE A 13 -25.71 -8.57 -39.51
C PHE A 13 -24.20 -8.87 -39.42
N LEU A 14 -23.66 -9.64 -40.36
CA LEU A 14 -22.26 -10.03 -40.37
C LEU A 14 -21.37 -9.06 -41.20
N THR A 15 -21.96 -8.24 -42.07
CA THR A 15 -21.22 -7.32 -42.91
C THR A 15 -21.12 -5.88 -42.37
N ASN A 16 -21.71 -5.61 -41.20
CA ASN A 16 -21.48 -4.35 -40.49
C ASN A 16 -20.57 -4.54 -39.26
N GLN A 17 -19.60 -5.41 -39.36
CA GLN A 17 -18.41 -5.24 -38.58
C GLN A 17 -17.68 -4.04 -39.22
N THR A 18 -17.93 -2.84 -38.71
CA THR A 18 -16.88 -1.83 -38.67
C THR A 18 -15.63 -2.57 -38.30
N PRO A 19 -14.53 -2.47 -39.06
CA PRO A 19 -13.26 -2.94 -38.59
C PRO A 19 -13.16 -2.39 -37.19
N LEU A 20 -13.01 -3.27 -36.20
CA LEU A 20 -12.58 -2.84 -34.87
C LEU A 20 -11.34 -2.02 -35.21
N ASN A 21 -11.50 -0.70 -35.29
CA ASN A 21 -10.35 0.17 -35.24
C ASN A 21 -9.57 -0.43 -34.08
N GLU A 22 -8.34 -0.86 -34.34
CA GLU A 22 -7.38 -1.07 -33.29
C GLU A 22 -7.57 0.16 -32.43
N VAL A 23 -8.32 -0.01 -31.34
CA VAL A 23 -8.44 1.03 -30.34
C VAL A 23 -7.00 1.15 -29.95
N ASP A 24 -6.43 2.24 -30.36
CA ASP A 24 -5.06 2.57 -30.02
C ASP A 24 -5.04 2.68 -28.49
N VAL A 25 -4.85 1.53 -27.82
CA VAL A 25 -4.76 1.41 -26.37
C VAL A 25 -3.46 2.05 -25.89
N SER A 26 -2.71 2.65 -26.84
CA SER A 26 -1.69 3.64 -26.54
C SER A 26 -2.27 4.94 -25.95
N ALA A 27 -3.58 5.06 -25.88
CA ALA A 27 -4.18 5.95 -24.92
C ALA A 27 -3.51 5.60 -23.59
N SER A 28 -2.49 6.34 -23.24
CA SER A 28 -1.76 6.26 -22.01
C SER A 28 -2.75 5.90 -20.92
N ILE A 29 -2.71 4.64 -20.47
CA ILE A 29 -3.50 4.24 -19.31
C ILE A 29 -3.17 5.30 -18.28
N PRO A 30 -4.16 6.05 -17.80
CA PRO A 30 -3.88 7.14 -16.89
C PRO A 30 -2.98 6.59 -15.80
N PHE A 31 -1.94 7.31 -15.49
CA PHE A 31 -0.91 6.99 -14.54
C PHE A 31 -1.37 6.27 -13.27
N ASN A 32 -2.67 6.43 -12.95
CA ASN A 32 -3.33 5.86 -11.78
C ASN A 32 -4.03 4.52 -12.04
N ALA A 33 -3.95 4.02 -13.25
CA ALA A 33 -4.76 2.85 -13.60
C ALA A 33 -3.94 1.62 -13.90
N GLN A 34 -2.66 1.63 -13.56
CA GLN A 34 -1.94 0.55 -13.85
C GLN A 34 -1.45 -0.31 -12.91
N GLN A 35 -1.07 -1.49 -13.26
CA GLN A 35 -0.78 -2.34 -12.35
C GLN A 35 -0.33 -3.69 -12.76
N SER A 36 -0.65 -4.75 -12.05
CA SER A 36 -0.43 -6.14 -12.40
C SER A 36 -1.43 -6.62 -13.45
N LEU A 37 -1.17 -7.76 -14.08
CA LEU A 37 -2.17 -8.39 -14.95
C LEU A 37 -3.53 -8.56 -14.27
N GLY A 38 -3.55 -8.79 -12.95
CA GLY A 38 -4.78 -8.83 -12.16
C GLY A 38 -5.57 -7.54 -12.20
N SER A 39 -4.91 -6.39 -12.27
CA SER A 39 -5.58 -5.10 -12.30
C SER A 39 -6.27 -4.77 -13.61
N LEU A 40 -5.97 -5.48 -14.68
CA LEU A 40 -6.78 -5.42 -15.90
C LEU A 40 -8.22 -5.84 -15.65
N PHE A 41 -8.48 -6.59 -14.58
CA PHE A 41 -9.81 -7.03 -14.17
C PHE A 41 -10.47 -6.13 -13.12
N PHE A 42 -9.72 -5.26 -12.43
CA PHE A 42 -10.21 -4.50 -11.27
C PHE A 42 -10.46 -3.01 -11.54
N GLY A 43 -10.04 -2.50 -12.67
CA GLY A 43 -10.28 -1.10 -13.07
C GLY A 43 -9.32 -0.08 -12.44
N ALA A 44 -9.67 1.20 -12.55
CA ALA A 44 -8.82 2.31 -12.14
C ALA A 44 -8.75 2.49 -10.61
N GLN A 45 -7.62 2.99 -10.13
CA GLN A 45 -7.44 3.36 -8.73
C GLN A 45 -8.48 4.37 -8.26
N THR A 46 -9.05 4.11 -7.09
CA THR A 46 -10.06 4.97 -6.50
C THR A 46 -9.50 6.01 -5.54
N ALA A 47 -8.25 5.85 -5.07
CA ALA A 47 -7.53 6.81 -4.24
C ALA A 47 -6.08 6.95 -4.69
N THR A 48 -5.43 8.08 -4.36
CA THR A 48 -4.00 8.28 -4.62
C THR A 48 -3.15 7.92 -3.39
N ARG A 49 -1.84 7.73 -3.61
CA ARG A 49 -0.87 7.52 -2.53
C ARG A 49 -0.88 8.66 -1.51
N GLU A 50 -0.92 9.90 -1.99
CA GLU A 50 -0.93 11.10 -1.13
C GLU A 50 -2.18 11.12 -0.25
N GLN A 51 -3.35 10.78 -0.82
CA GLN A 51 -4.59 10.66 -0.05
C GLN A 51 -4.49 9.58 1.02
N ALA A 52 -3.95 8.41 0.67
CA ALA A 52 -3.75 7.31 1.61
C ALA A 52 -2.79 7.69 2.76
N MET A 53 -1.67 8.31 2.43
CA MET A 53 -0.66 8.73 3.42
C MET A 53 -1.10 9.91 4.28
N SER A 54 -2.10 10.70 3.87
CA SER A 54 -2.70 11.75 4.69
C SER A 54 -3.57 11.19 5.82
N VAL A 55 -3.98 9.92 5.75
CA VAL A 55 -4.72 9.24 6.82
C VAL A 55 -3.74 8.58 7.80
N PRO A 56 -3.66 9.02 9.07
CA PRO A 56 -2.65 8.55 10.03
C PRO A 56 -2.66 7.03 10.24
N ALA A 57 -3.85 6.42 10.24
CA ALA A 57 -4.00 4.97 10.38
C ALA A 57 -3.34 4.20 9.21
N VAL A 58 -3.55 4.65 7.97
CA VAL A 58 -2.96 4.05 6.78
C VAL A 58 -1.44 4.26 6.76
N ALA A 59 -0.97 5.47 7.08
CA ALA A 59 0.45 5.78 7.15
C ALA A 59 1.17 4.92 8.19
N ARG A 60 0.57 4.71 9.37
CA ARG A 60 1.11 3.82 10.41
C ARG A 60 1.13 2.37 9.94
N ALA A 61 0.06 1.86 9.36
CA ALA A 61 -0.01 0.50 8.82
C ALA A 61 1.08 0.26 7.75
N ARG A 62 1.21 1.17 6.81
CA ARG A 62 2.28 1.15 5.79
C ARG A 62 3.66 1.09 6.45
N ASN A 63 3.93 1.95 7.42
CA ASN A 63 5.23 1.97 8.09
C ASN A 63 5.53 0.65 8.79
N ILE A 64 4.57 0.06 9.52
CA ILE A 64 4.75 -1.22 10.19
C ILE A 64 5.04 -2.32 9.17
N ILE A 65 4.21 -2.47 8.14
CA ILE A 65 4.35 -3.54 7.14
C ILE A 65 5.69 -3.39 6.38
N CYS A 66 5.94 -2.23 5.81
CA CYS A 66 7.10 -2.03 4.94
C CYS A 66 8.43 -2.06 5.72
N SER A 67 8.47 -1.51 6.93
CA SER A 67 9.68 -1.56 7.76
C SER A 67 9.97 -2.98 8.27
N THR A 68 8.93 -3.74 8.63
CA THR A 68 9.10 -5.13 9.05
C THR A 68 9.66 -5.97 7.90
N ILE A 69 9.06 -5.91 6.71
CA ILE A 69 9.55 -6.65 5.54
C ILE A 69 11.00 -6.27 5.20
N ALA A 70 11.32 -4.98 5.26
CA ALA A 70 12.66 -4.48 4.95
C ALA A 70 13.73 -4.84 5.99
N SER A 71 13.33 -5.17 7.22
CA SER A 71 14.23 -5.56 8.30
C SER A 71 14.45 -7.07 8.43
N LEU A 72 13.55 -7.88 7.87
CA LEU A 72 13.69 -9.33 7.88
C LEU A 72 14.90 -9.78 7.05
N PRO A 73 15.70 -10.72 7.52
CA PRO A 73 16.80 -11.30 6.76
C PRO A 73 16.30 -12.03 5.52
N ILE A 74 17.06 -11.93 4.42
CA ILE A 74 16.78 -12.67 3.19
C ILE A 74 17.81 -13.79 3.10
N THR A 75 17.36 -15.02 2.87
CA THR A 75 18.17 -16.21 2.69
C THR A 75 17.89 -16.86 1.34
N THR A 76 18.76 -17.74 0.89
CA THR A 76 18.53 -18.61 -0.26
C THR A 76 18.66 -20.05 0.15
N TYR A 77 17.70 -20.88 -0.27
CA TYR A 77 17.69 -22.30 0.04
C TYR A 77 17.87 -23.12 -1.23
N ASN A 78 18.83 -24.05 -1.21
CA ASN A 78 19.08 -24.97 -2.32
C ASN A 78 18.38 -26.30 -2.04
N HIS A 79 17.39 -26.66 -2.88
CA HIS A 79 16.62 -27.90 -2.75
C HIS A 79 17.42 -29.17 -3.03
N PHE A 80 18.51 -29.07 -3.81
CA PHE A 80 19.35 -30.23 -4.14
C PHE A 80 20.33 -30.57 -3.00
N THR A 81 21.01 -29.54 -2.46
CA THR A 81 21.96 -29.73 -1.35
C THR A 81 21.29 -29.69 0.02
N LYS A 82 20.05 -29.18 0.09
CA LYS A 82 19.29 -28.94 1.34
C LYS A 82 20.01 -27.96 2.30
N GLU A 83 20.73 -27.02 1.75
CA GLU A 83 21.52 -26.05 2.50
C GLU A 83 21.01 -24.63 2.26
N TYR A 84 21.16 -23.79 3.28
CA TYR A 84 21.01 -22.37 3.15
C TYR A 84 22.27 -21.75 2.57
N LEU A 85 22.11 -20.96 1.55
CA LEU A 85 23.21 -20.27 0.87
C LEU A 85 23.10 -18.76 1.15
N ARG A 86 24.25 -18.09 1.13
CA ARG A 86 24.23 -16.63 1.19
C ARG A 86 23.63 -16.04 -0.09
N PRO A 87 22.66 -15.13 0.00
CA PRO A 87 22.06 -14.52 -1.17
C PRO A 87 23.08 -13.75 -2.02
N THR A 88 22.85 -13.68 -3.32
CA THR A 88 23.68 -12.90 -4.24
C THR A 88 23.56 -11.40 -3.94
N LYS A 89 24.57 -10.63 -4.41
CA LYS A 89 24.51 -9.16 -4.24
C LYS A 89 23.29 -8.53 -4.91
N GLY A 90 22.83 -9.08 -6.04
CA GLY A 90 21.61 -8.60 -6.71
C GLY A 90 20.33 -8.78 -5.88
N ILE A 91 20.36 -9.67 -4.88
CA ILE A 91 19.26 -9.87 -3.92
C ILE A 91 19.49 -9.02 -2.66
N MET A 92 20.68 -9.06 -2.04
CA MET A 92 20.95 -8.34 -0.80
C MET A 92 21.01 -6.81 -0.99
N GLN A 93 21.63 -6.37 -2.05
CA GLN A 93 21.80 -4.96 -2.40
C GLN A 93 21.60 -4.78 -3.91
N PRO A 94 20.33 -4.71 -4.34
CA PRO A 94 20.00 -4.63 -5.78
C PRO A 94 20.64 -3.43 -6.49
N ASP A 95 20.62 -2.25 -5.85
CA ASP A 95 21.24 -1.02 -6.36
C ASP A 95 22.41 -0.64 -5.47
N PRO A 96 23.62 -0.48 -6.02
CA PRO A 96 24.80 -0.11 -5.23
C PRO A 96 24.71 1.28 -4.58
N ARG A 97 23.78 2.14 -5.05
CA ARG A 97 23.59 3.51 -4.55
C ARG A 97 22.60 3.60 -3.40
N ILE A 98 21.77 2.56 -3.19
CA ILE A 98 20.65 2.56 -2.23
C ILE A 98 20.75 1.29 -1.38
N SER A 99 20.43 1.37 -0.09
CA SER A 99 20.40 0.18 0.76
C SER A 99 19.35 -0.82 0.29
N GLY A 100 19.65 -2.12 0.37
CA GLY A 100 18.69 -3.17 0.00
C GLY A 100 17.39 -3.06 0.78
N SER A 101 17.47 -2.78 2.08
CA SER A 101 16.28 -2.57 2.93
C SER A 101 15.39 -1.44 2.42
N ALA A 102 15.97 -0.33 1.94
CA ALA A 102 15.18 0.77 1.39
C ALA A 102 14.44 0.33 0.11
N ILE A 103 15.10 -0.40 -0.78
CA ILE A 103 14.48 -0.92 -2.00
C ILE A 103 13.32 -1.85 -1.66
N TYR A 104 13.52 -2.81 -0.74
CA TYR A 104 12.46 -3.74 -0.34
C TYR A 104 11.32 -3.05 0.41
N SER A 105 11.60 -2.01 1.19
CA SER A 105 10.55 -1.18 1.80
C SER A 105 9.67 -0.50 0.75
N PHE A 106 10.27 0.05 -0.30
CA PHE A 106 9.52 0.67 -1.39
C PHE A 106 8.77 -0.34 -2.26
N LEU A 107 9.35 -1.52 -2.53
CA LEU A 107 8.64 -2.58 -3.24
C LEU A 107 7.44 -3.10 -2.44
N ALA A 108 7.60 -3.25 -1.13
CA ALA A 108 6.52 -3.63 -0.24
C ALA A 108 5.39 -2.57 -0.23
N GLU A 109 5.75 -1.28 -0.25
CA GLU A 109 4.77 -0.19 -0.40
C GLU A 109 4.03 -0.27 -1.73
N ASP A 110 4.76 -0.48 -2.84
CA ASP A 110 4.16 -0.59 -4.16
C ASP A 110 3.18 -1.77 -4.25
N LEU A 111 3.56 -2.93 -3.73
CA LEU A 111 2.69 -4.10 -3.66
C LEU A 111 1.47 -3.86 -2.77
N LEU A 112 1.66 -3.24 -1.60
CA LEU A 112 0.58 -2.91 -0.67
C LEU A 112 -0.44 -1.96 -1.30
N PHE A 113 0.03 -0.90 -1.95
CA PHE A 113 -0.84 0.16 -2.45
C PHE A 113 -1.40 -0.11 -3.83
N ASN A 114 -0.59 -0.64 -4.74
CA ASN A 114 -0.95 -0.79 -6.15
C ASN A 114 -1.16 -2.25 -6.58
N GLY A 115 -0.84 -3.22 -5.74
CA GLY A 115 -0.87 -4.65 -6.10
C GLY A 115 0.22 -5.06 -7.09
N VAL A 116 1.12 -4.14 -7.46
CA VAL A 116 2.23 -4.42 -8.36
C VAL A 116 3.43 -3.55 -8.00
N ALA A 117 4.63 -4.10 -8.15
CA ALA A 117 5.86 -3.33 -8.04
C ALA A 117 6.76 -3.60 -9.25
N TYR A 118 7.57 -2.61 -9.58
CA TYR A 118 8.43 -2.65 -10.76
C TYR A 118 9.88 -2.39 -10.41
N GLY A 119 10.76 -3.09 -11.13
CA GLY A 119 12.19 -2.83 -11.16
C GLY A 119 12.68 -2.70 -12.60
N ILE A 120 13.85 -2.14 -12.79
CA ILE A 120 14.57 -2.10 -14.05
C ILE A 120 15.96 -2.71 -13.88
N VAL A 121 16.35 -3.57 -14.81
CA VAL A 121 17.66 -4.21 -14.82
C VAL A 121 18.73 -3.20 -15.21
N LEU A 122 19.68 -2.96 -14.33
CA LEU A 122 20.80 -2.05 -14.57
C LEU A 122 22.03 -2.79 -15.13
N ASP A 123 22.24 -4.03 -14.68
CA ASP A 123 23.39 -4.84 -15.07
C ASP A 123 23.07 -6.33 -14.92
N ALA A 124 23.70 -7.15 -15.76
CA ALA A 124 23.55 -8.60 -15.75
C ALA A 124 24.91 -9.29 -15.85
N TYR A 125 25.01 -10.50 -15.30
CA TYR A 125 26.16 -11.35 -15.49
C TYR A 125 26.30 -11.76 -16.96
N SER A 126 27.51 -12.12 -17.38
CA SER A 126 27.74 -12.58 -18.74
C SER A 126 26.93 -13.85 -19.06
N SER A 127 26.69 -14.12 -20.33
CA SER A 127 25.96 -15.33 -20.75
C SER A 127 26.68 -16.61 -20.32
N SER A 128 28.01 -16.58 -20.17
CA SER A 128 28.79 -17.67 -19.61
C SER A 128 28.46 -17.98 -18.14
N ASP A 129 28.02 -16.96 -17.39
CA ASP A 129 27.64 -17.05 -15.98
C ASP A 129 26.11 -17.17 -15.81
N GLY A 130 25.40 -17.49 -16.89
CA GLY A 130 23.96 -17.73 -16.91
C GLY A 130 23.10 -16.48 -17.18
N GLY A 131 23.71 -15.31 -17.48
CA GLY A 131 22.98 -14.09 -17.87
C GLY A 131 22.06 -13.51 -16.79
N ARG A 132 22.26 -13.89 -15.53
CA ARG A 132 21.40 -13.50 -14.42
C ARG A 132 21.52 -12.03 -14.09
N ILE A 133 20.46 -11.49 -13.48
CA ILE A 133 20.42 -10.08 -13.02
C ILE A 133 21.44 -9.88 -11.90
N ARG A 134 22.35 -8.94 -12.11
CA ARG A 134 23.40 -8.56 -11.16
C ARG A 134 23.05 -7.31 -10.37
N GLN A 135 22.47 -6.32 -11.04
CA GLN A 135 22.04 -5.07 -10.43
C GLN A 135 20.70 -4.64 -11.05
N TRP A 136 19.83 -4.13 -10.23
CA TRP A 136 18.55 -3.58 -10.63
C TRP A 136 18.10 -2.53 -9.62
N THR A 137 17.14 -1.70 -9.99
CA THR A 137 16.58 -0.70 -9.09
C THR A 137 15.07 -0.64 -9.22
N ARG A 138 14.40 -0.17 -8.19
CA ARG A 138 12.95 0.02 -8.19
C ARG A 138 12.55 1.15 -9.15
N VAL A 139 11.44 0.95 -9.85
CA VAL A 139 10.75 1.98 -10.62
C VAL A 139 9.38 2.22 -9.98
N ALA A 140 9.04 3.48 -9.73
CA ALA A 140 7.74 3.81 -9.15
C ALA A 140 6.60 3.42 -10.12
N PRO A 141 5.53 2.74 -9.64
CA PRO A 141 4.44 2.27 -10.50
C PRO A 141 3.80 3.36 -11.35
N ASN A 142 3.74 4.56 -10.81
CA ASN A 142 3.19 5.73 -11.48
C ASN A 142 4.00 6.22 -12.70
N ARG A 143 5.19 5.71 -12.95
CA ARG A 143 6.02 6.01 -14.12
C ARG A 143 5.92 4.93 -15.20
N VAL A 144 5.30 3.79 -14.87
CA VAL A 144 5.20 2.64 -15.77
C VAL A 144 3.86 2.64 -16.46
N SER A 145 3.86 2.52 -17.76
CA SER A 145 2.69 2.25 -18.58
C SER A 145 2.95 1.05 -19.48
N TYR A 146 1.90 0.46 -20.02
CA TYR A 146 2.03 -0.72 -20.86
C TYR A 146 0.92 -0.79 -21.92
N ASN A 147 1.23 -1.44 -23.03
CA ASN A 147 0.27 -1.81 -24.06
C ASN A 147 -0.15 -3.26 -23.89
N THR A 148 -1.40 -3.56 -24.20
CA THR A 148 -1.93 -4.91 -24.18
C THR A 148 -2.33 -5.36 -25.59
N ASN A 149 -2.48 -6.66 -25.79
CA ASN A 149 -3.10 -7.18 -26.99
C ASN A 149 -4.59 -6.79 -27.04
N ALA A 150 -5.23 -6.93 -28.21
CA ALA A 150 -6.64 -6.55 -28.45
C ALA A 150 -7.63 -7.21 -27.46
N LEU A 151 -7.30 -8.38 -26.91
CA LEU A 151 -8.12 -9.11 -25.93
C LEU A 151 -7.79 -8.74 -24.48
N GLN A 152 -6.79 -7.87 -24.27
CA GLN A 152 -6.31 -7.48 -22.92
C GLN A 152 -5.86 -8.67 -22.05
N THR A 153 -5.40 -9.75 -22.67
CA THR A 153 -4.92 -10.95 -21.97
C THR A 153 -3.42 -10.98 -21.77
N GLU A 154 -2.67 -10.17 -22.51
CA GLU A 154 -1.22 -10.15 -22.51
C GLU A 154 -0.70 -8.72 -22.66
N ILE A 155 0.35 -8.40 -21.90
CA ILE A 155 1.07 -7.13 -22.05
C ILE A 155 2.10 -7.32 -23.15
N THR A 156 1.99 -6.52 -24.20
CA THR A 156 2.86 -6.60 -25.38
C THR A 156 4.11 -5.74 -25.22
N GLU A 157 4.02 -4.61 -24.52
CA GLU A 157 5.09 -3.65 -24.39
C GLU A 157 4.98 -2.85 -23.09
N TYR A 158 6.11 -2.53 -22.50
CA TYR A 158 6.19 -1.65 -21.33
C TYR A 158 6.89 -0.34 -21.68
N PHE A 159 6.47 0.72 -21.02
CA PHE A 159 7.06 2.06 -21.11
C PHE A 159 7.38 2.60 -19.73
N ILE A 160 8.50 3.31 -19.62
CA ILE A 160 8.84 4.14 -18.46
C ILE A 160 8.93 5.58 -18.94
N ASP A 161 8.13 6.46 -18.37
CA ASP A 161 8.04 7.87 -18.77
C ASP A 161 7.82 8.02 -20.30
N ASN A 162 6.97 7.18 -20.89
CA ASN A 162 6.67 7.09 -22.33
C ASN A 162 7.84 6.62 -23.22
N LEU A 163 8.92 6.11 -22.66
CA LEU A 163 10.00 5.48 -23.41
C LEU A 163 9.81 3.97 -23.41
N SER A 164 9.76 3.37 -24.60
CA SER A 164 9.69 1.91 -24.78
C SER A 164 10.90 1.23 -24.18
N ILE A 165 10.67 0.11 -23.51
CA ILE A 165 11.70 -0.63 -22.78
C ILE A 165 11.92 -1.99 -23.43
N PRO A 166 13.17 -2.48 -23.48
CA PRO A 166 13.45 -3.82 -24.00
C PRO A 166 12.73 -4.91 -23.18
N THR A 167 12.33 -5.96 -23.86
CA THR A 167 11.63 -7.10 -23.24
C THR A 167 12.54 -8.03 -22.46
N SER A 168 13.87 -7.96 -22.69
CA SER A 168 14.85 -8.81 -22.00
C SER A 168 16.21 -8.13 -21.93
N GLY A 169 17.05 -8.58 -21.00
CA GLY A 169 18.41 -8.09 -20.80
C GLY A 169 18.49 -6.79 -20.00
N VAL A 170 19.60 -6.08 -20.15
CA VAL A 170 19.82 -4.80 -19.46
C VAL A 170 18.82 -3.76 -19.97
N GLY A 171 18.20 -3.03 -19.06
CA GLY A 171 17.14 -2.07 -19.35
C GLY A 171 15.73 -2.68 -19.34
N SER A 172 15.59 -4.00 -19.27
CA SER A 172 14.26 -4.65 -19.18
C SER A 172 13.60 -4.44 -17.83
N ILE A 173 12.28 -4.57 -17.82
CA ILE A 173 11.47 -4.42 -16.60
C ILE A 173 11.38 -5.73 -15.83
N ILE A 174 11.41 -5.62 -14.51
CA ILE A 174 11.12 -6.68 -13.56
C ILE A 174 9.76 -6.39 -12.97
N VAL A 175 8.82 -7.31 -13.11
CA VAL A 175 7.46 -7.16 -12.57
C VAL A 175 7.29 -8.07 -11.36
N PHE A 176 6.89 -7.49 -10.24
CA PHE A 176 6.46 -8.20 -9.04
C PHE A 176 4.93 -8.08 -8.97
N SER A 177 4.24 -9.16 -9.31
CA SER A 177 2.78 -9.21 -9.28
C SER A 177 2.28 -9.57 -7.90
N GLY A 178 1.51 -8.68 -7.28
CA GLY A 178 0.88 -8.94 -5.98
C GLY A 178 -0.22 -9.99 -6.06
N LEU A 179 -0.67 -10.44 -4.89
CA LEU A 179 -1.77 -11.39 -4.76
C LEU A 179 -3.14 -10.71 -4.78
N ASP A 180 -3.18 -9.39 -4.69
CA ASP A 180 -4.40 -8.59 -4.74
C ASP A 180 -4.21 -7.28 -5.54
N GLU A 181 -5.29 -6.54 -5.70
CA GLU A 181 -5.37 -5.29 -6.47
C GLU A 181 -4.75 -4.06 -5.78
N GLY A 182 -4.28 -4.22 -4.55
CA GLY A 182 -3.76 -3.15 -3.73
C GLY A 182 -4.82 -2.32 -3.00
N VAL A 183 -4.38 -1.71 -1.91
CA VAL A 183 -5.25 -0.96 -0.98
C VAL A 183 -5.88 0.27 -1.64
N LEU A 184 -5.17 0.94 -2.57
CA LEU A 184 -5.70 2.12 -3.26
C LEU A 184 -6.91 1.83 -4.14
N ASN A 185 -7.01 0.61 -4.67
CA ASN A 185 -8.19 0.16 -5.42
C ASN A 185 -9.28 -0.33 -4.48
N ARG A 186 -8.94 -1.25 -3.58
CA ARG A 186 -9.89 -1.92 -2.69
C ARG A 186 -10.53 -0.98 -1.68
N ALA A 187 -9.74 -0.10 -1.07
CA ALA A 187 -10.15 0.73 0.06
C ALA A 187 -10.24 2.23 -0.25
N GLY A 188 -10.21 2.63 -1.50
CA GLY A 188 -10.18 4.04 -1.86
C GLY A 188 -11.36 4.86 -1.32
N ARG A 189 -12.54 4.27 -1.18
CA ARG A 189 -13.71 4.93 -0.56
C ARG A 189 -13.49 5.19 0.93
N THR A 190 -12.98 4.18 1.65
CA THR A 190 -12.67 4.29 3.09
C THR A 190 -11.59 5.33 3.34
N ILE A 191 -10.54 5.35 2.50
CA ILE A 191 -9.47 6.35 2.57
C ILE A 191 -10.02 7.77 2.38
N LYS A 192 -10.86 7.98 1.37
CA LYS A 192 -11.50 9.28 1.12
C LYS A 192 -12.40 9.70 2.28
N ALA A 193 -13.21 8.78 2.81
CA ALA A 193 -14.07 9.07 3.96
C ALA A 193 -13.25 9.45 5.20
N ALA A 194 -12.14 8.75 5.47
CA ALA A 194 -11.23 9.06 6.55
C ALA A 194 -10.57 10.43 6.36
N GLN A 195 -10.16 10.77 5.15
CA GLN A 195 -9.57 12.06 4.81
C GLN A 195 -10.57 13.22 5.03
N GLU A 196 -11.82 13.05 4.59
CA GLU A 196 -12.85 14.07 4.79
C GLU A 196 -13.21 14.25 6.28
N LEU A 197 -13.20 13.16 7.07
CA LEU A 197 -13.40 13.25 8.51
C LEU A 197 -12.25 13.98 9.19
N GLU A 198 -10.99 13.75 8.79
CA GLU A 198 -9.84 14.50 9.31
C GLU A 198 -9.94 15.99 8.95
N LYS A 199 -10.34 16.33 7.73
CA LYS A 199 -10.60 17.73 7.33
C LYS A 199 -11.71 18.37 8.16
N ALA A 200 -12.81 17.65 8.39
CA ALA A 200 -13.88 18.12 9.24
C ALA A 200 -13.39 18.39 10.67
N ALA A 201 -12.61 17.46 11.24
CA ALA A 201 -12.03 17.63 12.57
C ALA A 201 -11.07 18.84 12.63
N GLU A 202 -10.26 19.05 11.58
CA GLU A 202 -9.39 20.23 11.45
C GLU A 202 -10.19 21.53 11.40
N MET A 203 -11.29 21.59 10.64
CA MET A 203 -12.17 22.74 10.57
C MET A 203 -12.79 23.06 11.94
N TYR A 204 -13.25 22.03 12.65
CA TYR A 204 -13.75 22.20 14.01
C TYR A 204 -12.66 22.65 15.00
N ALA A 205 -11.44 22.18 14.83
CA ALA A 205 -10.32 22.63 15.67
C ALA A 205 -9.92 24.10 15.42
N LYS A 206 -10.06 24.57 14.17
CA LYS A 206 -9.80 25.97 13.81
C LYS A 206 -10.91 26.92 14.29
N GLU A 207 -12.15 26.47 14.20
CA GLU A 207 -13.33 27.23 14.64
C GLU A 207 -14.12 26.42 15.68
N PRO A 208 -13.63 26.34 16.94
CA PRO A 208 -14.24 25.50 17.97
C PRO A 208 -15.58 25.99 18.47
N VAL A 209 -16.03 27.16 18.02
CA VAL A 209 -17.29 27.77 18.46
C VAL A 209 -18.34 27.57 17.37
N PRO A 210 -19.52 27.05 17.73
CA PRO A 210 -20.64 26.91 16.81
C PRO A 210 -20.94 28.27 16.18
N THR A 211 -21.50 28.17 14.95
CA THR A 211 -21.94 29.36 14.22
C THR A 211 -22.87 30.18 15.12
N MET A 212 -22.37 31.29 15.60
CA MET A 212 -23.15 32.20 16.45
C MET A 212 -24.01 33.08 15.55
N VAL A 213 -25.27 33.19 15.86
CA VAL A 213 -26.18 34.08 15.17
C VAL A 213 -26.35 35.31 16.05
N LEU A 214 -26.01 36.47 15.50
CA LEU A 214 -26.36 37.74 16.07
C LEU A 214 -27.81 38.07 15.61
N LYS A 215 -28.76 37.91 16.50
CA LYS A 215 -30.16 38.18 16.22
C LYS A 215 -30.49 39.63 16.63
N SER A 216 -31.08 40.39 15.71
CA SER A 216 -31.62 41.73 16.02
C SER A 216 -32.98 41.59 16.71
N ASN A 217 -33.10 42.23 17.87
CA ASN A 217 -34.36 42.31 18.64
C ASN A 217 -35.19 43.51 18.19
N GLY A 218 -35.78 43.43 16.99
CA GLY A 218 -36.85 44.35 16.56
C GLY A 218 -36.42 45.64 15.88
N THR A 219 -35.13 45.97 15.75
CA THR A 219 -34.62 47.14 15.04
C THR A 219 -34.14 46.76 13.65
N ASN A 220 -34.67 47.38 12.60
CA ASN A 220 -34.12 47.23 11.25
C ASN A 220 -32.75 47.94 11.19
N LEU A 221 -31.67 47.15 11.25
CA LEU A 221 -30.31 47.61 11.08
C LEU A 221 -30.04 47.88 9.60
N THR A 222 -29.44 49.01 9.29
CA THR A 222 -28.98 49.32 7.94
C THR A 222 -27.83 48.35 7.54
N PRO A 223 -27.68 47.97 6.24
CA PRO A 223 -26.63 47.09 5.79
C PRO A 223 -25.22 47.50 6.26
N GLU A 224 -24.94 48.78 6.29
CA GLU A 224 -23.66 49.33 6.75
C GLU A 224 -23.40 49.07 8.25
N ARG A 225 -24.44 49.15 9.08
CA ARG A 225 -24.34 48.86 10.51
C ARG A 225 -24.14 47.36 10.75
N ILE A 226 -24.80 46.50 9.94
CA ILE A 226 -24.62 45.06 9.99
C ILE A 226 -23.16 44.71 9.66
N THR A 227 -22.60 45.28 8.60
CA THR A 227 -21.21 45.02 8.20
C THR A 227 -20.23 45.42 9.29
N ARG A 228 -20.34 46.61 9.84
CA ARG A 228 -19.46 47.12 10.94
C ARG A 228 -19.57 46.22 12.20
N LEU A 229 -20.78 45.78 12.54
CA LEU A 229 -21.02 44.90 13.69
C LEU A 229 -20.36 43.55 13.50
N LEU A 230 -20.48 42.94 12.31
CA LEU A 230 -19.86 41.67 11.96
C LEU A 230 -18.32 41.80 11.93
N GLU A 231 -17.76 42.89 11.43
CA GLU A 231 -16.32 43.13 11.41
C GLU A 231 -15.77 43.29 12.84
N SER A 232 -16.42 44.14 13.68
CA SER A 232 -16.07 44.28 15.07
C SER A 232 -16.16 42.99 15.87
N TRP A 233 -17.19 42.20 15.61
CA TRP A 233 -17.38 40.90 16.21
C TRP A 233 -16.24 39.91 15.79
N LYS A 234 -15.92 39.83 14.50
CA LYS A 234 -14.79 39.01 14.00
C LYS A 234 -13.47 39.44 14.63
N ALA A 235 -13.20 40.73 14.72
CA ALA A 235 -11.99 41.27 15.33
C ALA A 235 -11.89 40.92 16.83
N SER A 236 -12.97 41.06 17.58
CA SER A 236 -13.01 40.72 19.01
C SER A 236 -12.81 39.22 19.24
N ARG A 237 -13.35 38.35 18.36
CA ARG A 237 -13.11 36.90 18.41
C ARG A 237 -11.67 36.55 18.10
N ALA A 238 -11.08 37.18 17.09
CA ALA A 238 -9.69 36.90 16.69
C ALA A 238 -8.70 37.21 17.82
N THR A 239 -8.98 38.27 18.59
CA THR A 239 -8.15 38.70 19.74
C THR A 239 -8.55 38.06 21.07
N ARG A 240 -9.60 37.22 21.08
CA ARG A 240 -10.19 36.63 22.30
C ARG A 240 -10.58 37.68 23.35
N SER A 241 -10.91 38.90 22.92
CA SER A 241 -11.33 39.97 23.79
C SER A 241 -12.82 39.86 24.10
N THR A 242 -13.23 40.49 25.21
CA THR A 242 -14.64 40.53 25.58
C THR A 242 -15.39 41.44 24.61
N ALA A 243 -16.43 40.93 23.98
CA ALA A 243 -17.29 41.69 23.10
C ALA A 243 -18.49 42.22 23.88
N PHE A 244 -18.84 43.50 23.67
CA PHE A 244 -20.02 44.13 24.25
C PHE A 244 -21.15 44.16 23.21
N LEU A 245 -22.34 43.66 23.59
CA LEU A 245 -23.55 43.71 22.79
C LEU A 245 -24.52 44.71 23.46
N ASN A 246 -25.16 45.53 22.66
CA ASN A 246 -26.24 46.39 23.14
C ASN A 246 -27.58 45.63 23.23
N ALA A 247 -28.62 46.26 23.79
CA ALA A 247 -29.93 45.64 23.95
C ALA A 247 -30.64 45.24 22.64
N ASP A 248 -30.19 45.78 21.51
CA ASP A 248 -30.78 45.53 20.18
C ASP A 248 -30.27 44.25 19.52
N VAL A 249 -29.24 43.63 20.08
CA VAL A 249 -28.59 42.45 19.48
C VAL A 249 -28.43 41.37 20.54
N GLU A 250 -29.05 40.23 20.30
CA GLU A 250 -28.92 39.04 21.12
C GLU A 250 -27.97 38.02 20.46
N LEU A 251 -27.07 37.45 21.25
CA LEU A 251 -26.23 36.39 20.83
C LEU A 251 -26.95 35.07 21.04
N GLN A 252 -27.35 34.44 19.95
CA GLN A 252 -27.88 33.10 19.98
C GLN A 252 -26.78 32.10 19.54
N ALA A 253 -26.27 31.30 20.45
CA ALA A 253 -25.38 30.23 20.13
C ALA A 253 -26.23 29.10 19.49
N LEU A 254 -26.03 28.87 18.21
CA LEU A 254 -26.49 27.64 17.56
C LEU A 254 -25.54 26.53 17.98
N GLY A 255 -25.75 26.03 19.20
CA GLY A 255 -24.84 25.05 19.79
C GLY A 255 -24.93 23.70 19.12
N PHE A 256 -23.97 23.41 18.26
CA PHE A 256 -23.59 22.02 18.04
C PHE A 256 -22.61 21.65 19.16
N ASP A 257 -23.04 20.81 20.06
CA ASP A 257 -22.18 20.21 21.06
C ASP A 257 -21.18 19.27 20.32
N PRO A 258 -19.87 19.51 20.40
CA PRO A 258 -18.89 18.63 19.74
C PRO A 258 -19.03 17.16 20.18
N ALA A 259 -19.52 16.92 21.41
CA ALA A 259 -19.82 15.56 21.88
C ALA A 259 -20.97 14.92 21.10
N LYS A 260 -21.93 15.69 20.60
CA LYS A 260 -23.03 15.17 19.77
C LYS A 260 -22.61 14.77 18.35
N LEU A 261 -21.48 15.26 17.88
CA LEU A 261 -20.96 14.92 16.56
C LEU A 261 -20.23 13.58 16.54
N GLN A 262 -19.96 12.99 17.73
CA GLN A 262 -19.28 11.68 17.86
C GLN A 262 -18.02 11.55 16.99
N LEU A 263 -17.30 12.65 16.78
CA LEU A 263 -16.12 12.66 15.89
C LEU A 263 -15.04 11.68 16.34
N ASN A 264 -14.85 11.51 17.64
CA ASN A 264 -13.87 10.56 18.15
C ASN A 264 -14.26 9.11 17.85
N GLU A 265 -15.54 8.77 18.01
CA GLU A 265 -16.06 7.44 17.70
C GLU A 265 -15.99 7.18 16.19
N ALA A 266 -16.33 8.17 15.36
CA ALA A 266 -16.21 8.06 13.91
C ALA A 266 -14.74 7.89 13.46
N ARG A 267 -13.78 8.60 14.08
CA ARG A 267 -12.35 8.45 13.81
C ARG A 267 -11.84 7.06 14.20
N GLN A 268 -12.25 6.55 15.36
CA GLN A 268 -11.89 5.22 15.81
C GLN A 268 -12.49 4.14 14.91
N TYR A 269 -13.74 4.29 14.51
CA TYR A 269 -14.38 3.40 13.55
C TYR A 269 -13.63 3.39 12.21
N LEU A 270 -13.32 4.55 11.63
CA LEU A 270 -12.58 4.63 10.37
C LEU A 270 -11.14 4.12 10.49
N ALA A 271 -10.48 4.31 11.63
CA ALA A 271 -9.17 3.70 11.87
C ALA A 271 -9.26 2.16 11.85
N THR A 272 -10.30 1.58 12.44
CA THR A 272 -10.56 0.13 12.39
C THR A 272 -10.90 -0.33 10.98
N GLU A 273 -11.69 0.43 10.21
CA GLU A 273 -11.96 0.11 8.80
C GLU A 273 -10.69 0.19 7.94
N CYS A 274 -9.82 1.17 8.18
CA CYS A 274 -8.52 1.24 7.53
C CYS A 274 -7.64 0.01 7.88
N ALA A 275 -7.65 -0.44 9.14
CA ALA A 275 -6.95 -1.65 9.57
C ALA A 275 -7.43 -2.89 8.81
N ARG A 276 -8.75 -3.06 8.71
CA ARG A 276 -9.37 -4.15 7.92
C ARG A 276 -9.01 -4.07 6.44
N ALA A 277 -9.03 -2.88 5.88
CA ALA A 277 -8.71 -2.66 4.47
C ALA A 277 -7.25 -2.97 4.14
N VAL A 278 -6.32 -2.63 5.03
CA VAL A 278 -4.89 -2.93 4.87
C VAL A 278 -4.57 -4.38 5.25
N GLY A 279 -5.44 -5.02 6.04
CA GLY A 279 -5.23 -6.38 6.52
C GLY A 279 -4.31 -6.48 7.74
N ILE A 280 -4.21 -5.41 8.55
CA ILE A 280 -3.42 -5.39 9.79
C ILE A 280 -4.34 -5.48 11.01
N PRO A 281 -3.97 -6.18 12.09
CA PRO A 281 -4.74 -6.15 13.34
C PRO A 281 -4.91 -4.72 13.85
N ALA A 282 -6.13 -4.36 14.27
CA ALA A 282 -6.47 -2.99 14.68
C ALA A 282 -5.68 -2.50 15.90
N SER A 283 -5.23 -3.40 16.76
CA SER A 283 -4.35 -3.13 17.90
C SER A 283 -3.04 -2.44 17.51
N PHE A 284 -2.45 -2.80 16.37
CA PHE A 284 -1.23 -2.14 15.86
C PHE A 284 -1.45 -0.68 15.48
N LEU A 285 -2.69 -0.31 15.18
CA LEU A 285 -3.07 1.07 14.87
C LEU A 285 -3.51 1.87 16.10
N SER A 286 -3.46 1.26 17.29
CA SER A 286 -4.00 1.84 18.52
C SER A 286 -5.50 2.19 18.42
N ALA A 287 -6.22 1.44 17.57
CA ALA A 287 -7.66 1.63 17.37
C ALA A 287 -8.49 0.89 18.42
N GLU A 288 -7.87 -0.05 19.13
CA GLU A 288 -8.49 -0.79 20.23
C GLU A 288 -7.80 -0.44 21.56
N THR A 289 -8.61 -0.26 22.62
CA THR A 289 -8.14 0.12 23.97
C THR A 289 -8.09 -1.05 24.92
N THR A 290 -8.24 -2.28 24.41
CA THR A 290 -8.24 -3.49 25.25
C THR A 290 -6.84 -3.75 25.82
N SER A 291 -6.76 -4.06 27.10
CA SER A 291 -5.49 -4.39 27.78
C SER A 291 -4.89 -5.66 27.16
N MET A 292 -3.68 -5.53 26.60
CA MET A 292 -2.96 -6.64 25.98
C MET A 292 -2.19 -7.44 27.02
N THR A 293 -2.31 -8.76 26.97
CA THR A 293 -1.46 -9.69 27.70
C THR A 293 -0.31 -10.15 26.81
N TYR A 294 0.74 -10.71 27.40
CA TYR A 294 1.92 -11.21 26.66
C TYR A 294 1.54 -12.28 25.59
N SER A 295 0.66 -13.21 25.96
CA SER A 295 0.17 -14.23 25.02
C SER A 295 -0.61 -13.64 23.85
N THR A 296 -1.38 -12.58 24.09
CA THR A 296 -2.11 -11.84 23.06
C THR A 296 -1.13 -11.16 22.08
N THR A 297 -0.03 -10.60 22.59
CA THR A 297 0.99 -9.94 21.76
C THR A 297 1.67 -10.91 20.78
N ILE A 298 1.98 -12.15 21.22
CA ILE A 298 2.57 -13.17 20.34
C ILE A 298 1.56 -13.60 19.25
N MET A 299 0.30 -13.81 19.65
CA MET A 299 -0.76 -14.16 18.68
C MET A 299 -0.97 -13.06 17.65
N GLU A 300 -0.90 -11.80 18.04
CA GLU A 300 -1.02 -10.67 17.13
C GLU A 300 0.17 -10.53 16.17
N ARG A 301 1.40 -10.76 16.65
CA ARG A 301 2.58 -10.82 15.78
C ARG A 301 2.43 -11.92 14.74
N LYS A 302 1.97 -13.11 15.15
CA LYS A 302 1.70 -14.21 14.24
C LYS A 302 0.59 -13.84 13.22
N ALA A 303 -0.50 -13.23 13.69
CA ALA A 303 -1.57 -12.76 12.81
C ALA A 303 -1.08 -11.71 11.81
N LEU A 304 -0.18 -10.80 12.23
CA LEU A 304 0.44 -9.83 11.34
C LEU A 304 1.22 -10.53 10.21
N ILE A 305 2.00 -11.56 10.53
CA ILE A 305 2.74 -12.32 9.52
C ILE A 305 1.77 -13.05 8.59
N ASP A 306 0.89 -13.86 9.14
CA ASP A 306 0.07 -14.79 8.37
C ASP A 306 -0.94 -14.09 7.47
N PHE A 307 -1.50 -12.95 7.90
CA PHE A 307 -2.56 -12.26 7.17
C PHE A 307 -2.12 -11.00 6.44
N SER A 308 -1.03 -10.36 6.87
CA SER A 308 -0.58 -9.11 6.24
C SER A 308 0.72 -9.28 5.47
N LEU A 309 1.79 -9.73 6.13
CA LEU A 309 3.14 -9.73 5.52
C LEU A 309 3.29 -10.78 4.44
N ARG A 310 2.70 -11.97 4.60
CA ARG A 310 2.79 -13.06 3.60
C ARG A 310 2.22 -12.67 2.24
N ASN A 311 1.19 -11.83 2.21
CA ASN A 311 0.62 -11.34 0.95
C ASN A 311 1.61 -10.52 0.12
N ILE A 312 2.61 -9.93 0.75
CA ILE A 312 3.65 -9.12 0.10
C ILE A 312 4.95 -9.92 -0.04
N ILE A 313 5.33 -10.67 0.98
CA ILE A 313 6.56 -11.48 0.98
C ILE A 313 6.51 -12.56 -0.10
N THR A 314 5.40 -13.31 -0.20
CA THR A 314 5.28 -14.41 -1.15
C THR A 314 5.51 -13.99 -2.61
N PRO A 315 4.89 -12.91 -3.13
CA PRO A 315 5.22 -12.42 -4.48
C PRO A 315 6.69 -12.02 -4.67
N LEU A 316 7.31 -11.43 -3.66
CA LEU A 316 8.72 -11.07 -3.71
C LEU A 316 9.60 -12.33 -3.76
N GLU A 317 9.35 -13.30 -2.88
CA GLU A 317 10.08 -14.58 -2.85
C GLU A 317 9.97 -15.32 -4.18
N GLN A 318 8.76 -15.47 -4.67
CA GLN A 318 8.50 -16.18 -5.93
C GLN A 318 9.19 -15.50 -7.11
N ARG A 319 9.08 -14.18 -7.23
CA ARG A 319 9.69 -13.45 -8.35
C ARG A 319 11.22 -13.48 -8.29
N LEU A 320 11.81 -13.33 -7.11
CA LEU A 320 13.27 -13.40 -6.93
C LEU A 320 13.82 -14.83 -7.06
N SER A 321 12.96 -15.84 -7.00
CA SER A 321 13.32 -17.25 -7.20
C SER A 321 13.32 -17.67 -8.68
N PHE A 322 13.01 -16.77 -9.61
CA PHE A 322 13.04 -17.09 -11.04
C PHE A 322 14.49 -17.24 -11.53
N ALA A 323 14.63 -17.98 -12.65
CA ALA A 323 15.93 -18.34 -13.24
C ALA A 323 16.78 -17.13 -13.66
N ASP A 324 16.17 -15.97 -13.84
CA ASP A 324 16.86 -14.71 -14.12
C ASP A 324 17.54 -14.09 -12.89
N PHE A 325 17.21 -14.53 -11.66
CA PHE A 325 17.87 -14.13 -10.41
C PHE A 325 18.74 -15.22 -9.82
N VAL A 326 18.20 -16.43 -9.70
CA VAL A 326 18.87 -17.55 -9.03
C VAL A 326 18.90 -18.80 -9.92
N PRO A 327 19.84 -19.75 -9.70
CA PRO A 327 19.84 -21.01 -10.41
C PRO A 327 18.59 -21.84 -10.16
N ASN A 328 18.24 -22.71 -11.10
CA ASN A 328 17.16 -23.67 -10.91
C ASN A 328 17.41 -24.52 -9.65
N GLY A 329 16.37 -24.71 -8.84
CA GLY A 329 16.44 -25.43 -7.58
C GLY A 329 16.94 -24.62 -6.39
N VAL A 330 17.19 -23.32 -6.59
CA VAL A 330 17.45 -22.36 -5.50
C VAL A 330 16.25 -21.45 -5.34
N GLU A 331 15.83 -21.24 -4.12
CA GLU A 331 14.68 -20.45 -3.72
C GLU A 331 15.10 -19.31 -2.80
N VAL A 332 14.53 -18.14 -3.00
CA VAL A 332 14.73 -16.97 -2.12
C VAL A 332 13.65 -16.99 -1.06
N ARG A 333 14.03 -16.81 0.20
CA ARG A 333 13.11 -16.81 1.35
C ARG A 333 13.41 -15.66 2.29
N TRP A 334 12.37 -15.06 2.83
CA TRP A 334 12.46 -14.17 3.98
C TRP A 334 12.48 -14.99 5.27
N ASP A 335 13.44 -14.76 6.12
CA ASP A 335 13.48 -15.41 7.43
C ASP A 335 12.49 -14.73 8.37
N ILE A 336 11.35 -15.38 8.55
CA ILE A 336 10.26 -14.93 9.41
C ILE A 336 10.44 -15.47 10.84
N ASP A 337 11.24 -16.53 11.01
CA ASP A 337 11.35 -17.23 12.28
C ASP A 337 11.96 -16.34 13.35
N ASP A 338 12.92 -15.49 12.99
CA ASP A 338 13.53 -14.51 13.91
C ASP A 338 12.49 -13.53 14.49
N PHE A 339 11.54 -13.08 13.67
CA PHE A 339 10.46 -12.18 14.13
C PHE A 339 9.47 -12.87 15.09
N LEU A 340 9.29 -14.18 14.95
CA LEU A 340 8.42 -15.01 15.80
C LEU A 340 9.13 -15.55 17.03
N ARG A 341 10.46 -15.39 17.12
CA ARG A 341 11.23 -15.88 18.25
C ARG A 341 10.65 -15.37 19.56
N GLY A 342 10.33 -16.31 20.45
CA GLY A 342 9.83 -16.04 21.80
C GLY A 342 10.90 -15.41 22.69
N SER A 343 10.60 -15.29 23.98
CA SER A 343 11.57 -14.85 24.98
C SER A 343 12.79 -15.79 25.02
N ALA A 344 13.95 -15.28 25.46
CA ALA A 344 15.15 -16.09 25.61
C ALA A 344 14.92 -17.35 26.43
N LEU A 345 14.03 -17.28 27.44
CA LEU A 345 13.66 -18.43 28.27
C LEU A 345 12.87 -19.49 27.47
N GLU A 346 11.91 -19.07 26.67
CA GLU A 346 11.13 -19.99 25.82
C GLU A 346 12.02 -20.67 24.79
N ARG A 347 12.93 -19.93 24.18
CA ARG A 347 13.91 -20.49 23.23
C ARG A 347 14.80 -21.53 23.93
N ALA A 348 15.33 -21.21 25.10
CA ALA A 348 16.16 -22.14 25.86
C ALA A 348 15.43 -23.43 26.18
N GLN A 349 14.12 -23.36 26.52
CA GLN A 349 13.29 -24.56 26.77
C GLN A 349 13.09 -25.40 25.50
N VAL A 350 12.85 -24.74 24.34
CA VAL A 350 12.72 -25.42 23.06
C VAL A 350 14.04 -26.11 22.70
N TYR A 351 15.19 -25.43 22.84
CA TYR A 351 16.49 -25.99 22.56
C TYR A 351 16.84 -27.15 23.51
N GLU A 352 16.49 -27.07 24.79
CA GLU A 352 16.65 -28.20 25.72
C GLU A 352 15.90 -29.43 25.21
N ILE A 353 14.66 -29.25 24.76
CA ILE A 353 13.85 -30.35 24.23
C ILE A 353 14.46 -30.93 22.96
N LEU A 354 14.85 -30.07 22.00
CA LEU A 354 15.42 -30.47 20.70
C LEU A 354 16.76 -31.19 20.88
N ASN A 355 17.59 -30.73 21.81
CA ASN A 355 18.86 -31.39 22.13
C ASN A 355 18.63 -32.76 22.83
N ARG A 356 17.69 -32.83 23.78
CA ARG A 356 17.35 -34.04 24.48
C ARG A 356 16.83 -35.16 23.57
N ILE A 357 16.08 -34.82 22.52
CA ILE A 357 15.58 -35.79 21.53
C ILE A 357 16.60 -36.05 20.39
N GLY A 358 17.77 -35.41 20.42
CA GLY A 358 18.82 -35.56 19.41
C GLY A 358 18.51 -34.89 18.07
N ALA A 359 17.53 -34.01 18.02
CA ALA A 359 17.16 -33.27 16.80
C ALA A 359 18.09 -32.09 16.49
N MET A 360 18.80 -31.57 17.52
CA MET A 360 19.70 -30.43 17.38
C MET A 360 20.93 -30.61 18.29
N SER A 361 22.12 -30.37 17.75
CA SER A 361 23.36 -30.42 18.53
C SER A 361 23.60 -29.11 19.30
N VAL A 362 24.47 -29.16 20.32
CA VAL A 362 24.85 -27.97 21.07
C VAL A 362 25.53 -26.94 20.18
N GLU A 363 26.33 -27.38 19.20
CA GLU A 363 27.01 -26.51 18.22
C GLU A 363 26.00 -25.77 17.34
N GLN A 364 24.96 -26.47 16.86
CA GLN A 364 23.89 -25.85 16.09
C GLN A 364 23.10 -24.83 16.92
N ILE A 365 22.85 -25.11 18.21
CA ILE A 365 22.17 -24.15 19.11
C ILE A 365 23.03 -22.91 19.33
N GLN A 366 24.36 -23.07 19.45
CA GLN A 366 25.28 -21.95 19.61
C GLN A 366 25.37 -21.09 18.36
N ASP A 367 25.29 -21.72 17.19
CA ASP A 367 25.30 -21.01 15.89
C ASP A 367 23.97 -20.24 15.71
N GLU A 368 22.84 -20.84 16.02
CA GLU A 368 21.51 -20.19 15.97
C GLU A 368 21.36 -18.99 16.90
N GLU A 369 22.04 -18.99 18.04
CA GLU A 369 22.02 -17.91 19.03
C GLU A 369 23.22 -16.96 18.91
N ASP A 370 24.01 -17.05 17.83
CA ASP A 370 25.24 -16.24 17.59
C ASP A 370 26.21 -16.27 18.78
N LEU A 371 26.27 -17.36 19.53
CA LEU A 371 27.15 -17.50 20.69
C LEU A 371 28.59 -17.87 20.33
N ILE A 372 28.81 -18.37 19.12
CA ILE A 372 30.13 -18.64 18.55
C ILE A 372 30.50 -17.46 17.67
N ARG A 373 31.47 -16.69 18.08
CA ARG A 373 32.11 -15.65 17.27
C ARG A 373 33.41 -16.14 16.71
#